data_a324073393256bafe6041141c432c233
#
_entry.id   a324073393256bafe6041141c432c233
#
_cell.length_a   1.000
_cell.length_b   1.000
_cell.length_c   1.000
_cell.angle_alpha   90.00
_cell.angle_beta   90.00
_cell.angle_gamma   90.00
#
_symmetry.space_group_name_H-M   'P 1'
#
loop_
_entity.id
_entity.type
_entity.pdbx_description
1 polymer ?
#
loop_
_entity_poly.entity_id
_entity_poly.type
_entity_poly.pdbx_seq_one_letter_code
_entity_poly.pdbx_strand_id
1 'polypeptide(L)'
;MKIIGLIIAFLCCMSCNLFRKQNSDRKDVVAKAFEYYLSEEDLSGIVPSGASKDDSVAIVKNYIDNWIRHKAVLHKAEKNLDDDKKNVTKQLDEYRNSLITYAYETELVRQKLDTSIDEKEILAFYKNHPQNFELKDNIIKVIYLKLNKKSPKLDKVKQWYKSHEKKDRELLEEYCHQYALNYYLDDNTWLLFDDLLKEIPIKTYDKEQFLENNRNIEIEDSSQIYLVNIQGFMIKNSISPLSFERKNIITMIMNERKLKLIDEMEHQAYQDAKKNGDAVVY
;
A
#
# COMPACT_ATOMS: atom_id res chain seq x y z
N MET A 1 -52.53 29.15 -55.34
CA MET A 1 -52.70 27.83 -54.67
C MET A 1 -51.77 26.72 -55.13
N LYS A 2 -50.99 26.84 -56.22
CA LYS A 2 -50.06 25.78 -56.67
C LYS A 2 -48.59 25.87 -56.02
N ILE A 3 -48.20 26.99 -55.45
CA ILE A 3 -46.88 27.21 -54.90
C ILE A 3 -46.83 26.75 -53.45
N ILE A 4 -47.89 26.78 -52.65
CA ILE A 4 -47.96 26.34 -51.26
C ILE A 4 -47.90 24.82 -51.16
N GLY A 5 -48.42 24.07 -52.12
CA GLY A 5 -48.30 22.61 -52.14
C GLY A 5 -46.90 22.06 -52.38
N LEU A 6 -46.05 22.82 -53.08
CA LEU A 6 -44.66 22.41 -53.39
C LEU A 6 -43.72 22.61 -52.18
N ILE A 7 -44.01 23.60 -51.33
CA ILE A 7 -43.19 23.87 -50.11
C ILE A 7 -43.47 22.83 -49.03
N ILE A 8 -44.72 22.35 -48.88
CA ILE A 8 -45.08 21.33 -47.90
C ILE A 8 -44.50 19.95 -48.28
N ALA A 9 -44.42 19.63 -49.58
CA ALA A 9 -43.80 18.37 -50.04
C ALA A 9 -42.30 18.35 -49.83
N PHE A 10 -41.59 19.50 -49.84
CA PHE A 10 -40.15 19.60 -49.63
C PHE A 10 -39.76 19.52 -48.14
N LEU A 11 -40.66 19.95 -47.21
CA LEU A 11 -40.43 19.81 -45.77
C LEU A 11 -40.57 18.37 -45.26
N CYS A 12 -41.40 17.52 -45.89
CA CYS A 12 -41.55 16.12 -45.51
C CYS A 12 -40.38 15.24 -45.89
N CYS A 13 -39.54 15.63 -46.86
CA CYS A 13 -38.34 14.85 -47.25
C CYS A 13 -37.10 15.13 -46.38
N MET A 14 -37.10 16.21 -45.59
CA MET A 14 -35.98 16.52 -44.67
C MET A 14 -36.11 15.86 -43.31
N SER A 15 -37.30 15.41 -42.90
CA SER A 15 -37.48 14.81 -41.55
C SER A 15 -37.09 13.34 -41.48
N CYS A 16 -36.85 12.65 -42.57
CA CYS A 16 -36.43 11.22 -42.54
C CYS A 16 -34.92 10.99 -42.36
N ASN A 17 -34.09 12.03 -42.40
CA ASN A 17 -32.63 11.85 -42.23
C ASN A 17 -32.11 12.04 -40.78
N LEU A 18 -32.96 12.53 -39.86
CA LEU A 18 -32.56 12.71 -38.45
C LEU A 18 -32.67 11.43 -37.61
N PHE A 19 -33.37 10.41 -38.09
CA PHE A 19 -33.48 9.09 -37.39
C PHE A 19 -32.55 8.01 -37.93
N ARG A 20 -31.68 8.31 -38.89
CA ARG A 20 -30.82 7.31 -39.56
C ARG A 20 -29.37 7.37 -39.14
N LYS A 21 -29.02 8.01 -37.99
CA LYS A 21 -27.62 8.18 -37.56
C LYS A 21 -27.29 7.38 -36.30
N GLN A 22 -27.86 6.19 -36.14
CA GLN A 22 -27.50 5.34 -35.01
C GLN A 22 -27.26 3.86 -35.37
N ASN A 23 -27.05 3.53 -36.65
CA ASN A 23 -26.83 2.16 -37.09
C ASN A 23 -25.61 2.01 -38.02
N SER A 24 -24.62 2.90 -37.97
CA SER A 24 -23.36 2.73 -38.69
C SER A 24 -22.27 2.34 -37.71
N ASP A 25 -21.61 1.25 -38.01
CA ASP A 25 -20.35 0.76 -37.55
C ASP A 25 -20.29 0.14 -36.13
N ARG A 26 -21.03 -0.98 -35.97
CA ARG A 26 -20.76 -1.94 -34.88
C ARG A 26 -19.90 -3.10 -35.37
N LYS A 27 -18.80 -2.81 -36.10
CA LYS A 27 -17.88 -3.85 -36.59
C LYS A 27 -17.09 -4.53 -35.48
N ASP A 28 -16.96 -3.87 -34.33
CA ASP A 28 -16.08 -4.32 -33.25
C ASP A 28 -16.85 -4.77 -31.97
N VAL A 29 -18.12 -5.15 -32.10
CA VAL A 29 -18.93 -5.64 -30.99
C VAL A 29 -18.68 -7.13 -30.78
N VAL A 30 -18.17 -7.48 -29.60
CA VAL A 30 -17.86 -8.88 -29.20
C VAL A 30 -18.98 -9.53 -28.38
N ALA A 31 -19.81 -8.73 -27.68
CA ALA A 31 -20.98 -9.21 -26.95
C ALA A 31 -22.07 -8.16 -26.85
N LYS A 32 -23.33 -8.65 -26.67
CA LYS A 32 -24.49 -7.82 -26.40
C LYS A 32 -25.31 -8.44 -25.27
N ALA A 33 -25.76 -7.60 -24.35
CA ALA A 33 -26.73 -7.97 -23.32
C ALA A 33 -27.75 -6.82 -23.18
N PHE A 34 -29.02 -7.08 -23.56
CA PHE A 34 -30.07 -6.08 -23.63
C PHE A 34 -29.66 -4.90 -24.53
N GLU A 35 -29.69 -3.69 -24.02
CA GLU A 35 -29.28 -2.45 -24.71
C GLU A 35 -27.76 -2.17 -24.62
N TYR A 36 -27.03 -2.96 -23.83
CA TYR A 36 -25.58 -2.79 -23.61
C TYR A 36 -24.77 -3.56 -24.64
N TYR A 37 -23.66 -3.00 -25.06
CA TYR A 37 -22.74 -3.58 -26.04
C TYR A 37 -21.33 -3.57 -25.48
N LEU A 38 -20.59 -4.65 -25.66
CA LEU A 38 -19.18 -4.80 -25.34
C LEU A 38 -18.39 -4.77 -26.64
N SER A 39 -17.42 -3.89 -26.74
CA SER A 39 -16.54 -3.76 -27.92
C SER A 39 -15.23 -4.52 -27.74
N GLU A 40 -14.47 -4.70 -28.83
CA GLU A 40 -13.10 -5.19 -28.76
C GLU A 40 -12.17 -4.27 -27.94
N GLU A 41 -12.39 -2.96 -27.98
CA GLU A 41 -11.63 -1.97 -27.20
C GLU A 41 -11.77 -2.20 -25.70
N ASP A 42 -12.97 -2.58 -25.23
CA ASP A 42 -13.25 -2.92 -23.85
C ASP A 42 -12.52 -4.17 -23.36
N LEU A 43 -12.00 -5.00 -24.27
CA LEU A 43 -11.17 -6.18 -23.99
C LEU A 43 -9.68 -5.85 -23.92
N SER A 44 -9.29 -4.62 -24.26
CA SER A 44 -7.89 -4.22 -24.26
C SER A 44 -7.30 -4.28 -22.84
N GLY A 45 -6.14 -4.93 -22.69
CA GLY A 45 -5.44 -5.06 -21.41
C GLY A 45 -5.99 -6.10 -20.45
N ILE A 46 -7.07 -6.84 -20.78
CA ILE A 46 -7.63 -7.89 -19.94
C ILE A 46 -6.74 -9.13 -19.92
N VAL A 47 -6.10 -9.44 -21.07
CA VAL A 47 -5.18 -10.55 -21.18
C VAL A 47 -3.77 -10.10 -20.80
N PRO A 48 -3.14 -10.71 -19.76
CA PRO A 48 -1.77 -10.39 -19.38
C PRO A 48 -0.78 -10.67 -20.52
N SER A 49 0.26 -9.84 -20.63
CA SER A 49 1.36 -10.09 -21.57
C SER A 49 2.06 -11.41 -21.22
N GLY A 50 2.18 -12.29 -22.24
CA GLY A 50 2.78 -13.61 -22.07
C GLY A 50 1.82 -14.76 -21.79
N ALA A 51 0.50 -14.51 -21.74
CA ALA A 51 -0.49 -15.59 -21.63
C ALA A 51 -0.46 -16.49 -22.87
N SER A 52 -0.67 -17.80 -22.67
CA SER A 52 -0.82 -18.74 -23.79
C SER A 52 -2.08 -18.42 -24.60
N LYS A 53 -2.16 -18.93 -25.82
CA LYS A 53 -3.35 -18.72 -26.68
C LYS A 53 -4.61 -19.28 -26.04
N ASP A 54 -4.51 -20.45 -25.41
CA ASP A 54 -5.66 -21.12 -24.77
C ASP A 54 -6.09 -20.36 -23.51
N ASP A 55 -5.14 -19.90 -22.69
CA ASP A 55 -5.43 -19.05 -21.52
C ASP A 55 -6.06 -17.72 -21.95
N SER A 56 -5.56 -17.09 -23.02
CA SER A 56 -6.09 -15.85 -23.54
C SER A 56 -7.56 -15.99 -23.94
N VAL A 57 -7.91 -17.07 -24.65
CA VAL A 57 -9.29 -17.37 -25.05
C VAL A 57 -10.17 -17.62 -23.80
N ALA A 58 -9.68 -18.37 -22.82
CA ALA A 58 -10.41 -18.64 -21.60
C ALA A 58 -10.65 -17.36 -20.76
N ILE A 59 -9.65 -16.49 -20.65
CA ILE A 59 -9.74 -15.19 -19.92
C ILE A 59 -10.80 -14.29 -20.58
N VAL A 60 -10.74 -14.13 -21.89
CA VAL A 60 -11.69 -13.30 -22.65
C VAL A 60 -13.11 -13.85 -22.52
N LYS A 61 -13.28 -15.16 -22.68
CA LYS A 61 -14.59 -15.81 -22.51
C LYS A 61 -15.18 -15.57 -21.11
N ASN A 62 -14.37 -15.81 -20.07
CA ASN A 62 -14.80 -15.58 -18.68
C ASN A 62 -15.16 -14.12 -18.43
N TYR A 63 -14.42 -13.18 -18.99
CA TYR A 63 -14.75 -11.75 -18.90
C TYR A 63 -16.08 -11.45 -19.55
N ILE A 64 -16.34 -11.92 -20.78
CA ILE A 64 -17.59 -11.73 -21.50
C ILE A 64 -18.77 -12.32 -20.71
N ASP A 65 -18.62 -13.56 -20.21
CA ASP A 65 -19.66 -14.21 -19.41
C ASP A 65 -20.00 -13.43 -18.13
N ASN A 66 -18.99 -12.91 -17.43
CA ASN A 66 -19.17 -12.06 -16.25
C ASN A 66 -19.81 -10.72 -16.61
N TRP A 67 -19.40 -10.09 -17.70
CA TRP A 67 -20.00 -8.85 -18.20
C TRP A 67 -21.48 -9.04 -18.50
N ILE A 68 -21.87 -10.12 -19.20
CA ILE A 68 -23.27 -10.45 -19.50
C ILE A 68 -24.06 -10.63 -18.21
N ARG A 69 -23.54 -11.36 -17.23
CA ARG A 69 -24.19 -11.55 -15.91
C ARG A 69 -24.42 -10.21 -15.20
N HIS A 70 -23.40 -9.34 -15.17
CA HIS A 70 -23.51 -8.01 -14.58
C HIS A 70 -24.61 -7.18 -15.26
N LYS A 71 -24.65 -7.17 -16.60
CA LYS A 71 -25.68 -6.43 -17.35
C LYS A 71 -27.08 -7.01 -17.16
N ALA A 72 -27.18 -8.33 -17.03
CA ALA A 72 -28.47 -8.98 -16.72
C ALA A 72 -29.00 -8.61 -15.33
N VAL A 73 -28.11 -8.54 -14.32
CA VAL A 73 -28.49 -8.09 -12.97
C VAL A 73 -28.89 -6.62 -12.98
N LEU A 74 -28.10 -5.76 -13.65
CA LEU A 74 -28.39 -4.33 -13.77
C LEU A 74 -29.76 -4.11 -14.43
N HIS A 75 -30.02 -4.75 -15.57
CA HIS A 75 -31.33 -4.65 -16.26
C HIS A 75 -32.48 -5.10 -15.37
N LYS A 76 -32.29 -6.17 -14.58
CA LYS A 76 -33.28 -6.63 -13.60
C LYS A 76 -33.49 -5.61 -12.47
N ALA A 77 -32.41 -4.99 -11.98
CA ALA A 77 -32.48 -3.95 -10.96
C ALA A 77 -33.22 -2.71 -11.48
N GLU A 78 -32.92 -2.23 -12.69
CA GLU A 78 -33.55 -1.10 -13.33
C GLU A 78 -35.06 -1.30 -13.52
N LYS A 79 -35.50 -2.56 -13.75
CA LYS A 79 -36.93 -2.88 -13.86
C LYS A 79 -37.64 -2.98 -12.52
N ASN A 80 -36.95 -3.40 -11.45
CA ASN A 80 -37.61 -3.76 -10.19
C ASN A 80 -37.42 -2.71 -9.08
N LEU A 81 -36.50 -1.77 -9.26
CA LEU A 81 -36.27 -0.70 -8.29
C LEU A 81 -37.14 0.52 -8.62
N ASP A 82 -37.61 1.17 -7.58
CA ASP A 82 -38.29 2.47 -7.68
C ASP A 82 -37.30 3.54 -8.18
N ASP A 83 -37.82 4.60 -8.82
CA ASP A 83 -36.99 5.65 -9.43
C ASP A 83 -36.12 6.37 -8.42
N ASP A 84 -36.57 6.58 -7.19
CA ASP A 84 -35.78 7.17 -6.11
C ASP A 84 -34.55 6.35 -5.77
N LYS A 85 -34.62 5.01 -5.82
CA LYS A 85 -33.53 4.10 -5.56
C LYS A 85 -32.56 3.99 -6.72
N LYS A 86 -32.99 4.36 -7.93
CA LYS A 86 -32.15 4.41 -9.15
C LYS A 86 -31.43 5.75 -9.31
N ASN A 87 -31.95 6.80 -8.67
CA ASN A 87 -31.36 8.13 -8.79
C ASN A 87 -30.12 8.25 -7.89
N VAL A 88 -28.98 7.98 -8.47
CA VAL A 88 -27.66 8.07 -7.83
C VAL A 88 -26.90 9.35 -8.23
N THR A 89 -27.56 10.32 -8.83
CA THR A 89 -26.94 11.54 -9.36
C THR A 89 -26.15 12.27 -8.27
N LYS A 90 -26.76 12.48 -7.09
CA LYS A 90 -26.10 13.16 -5.98
C LYS A 90 -24.83 12.41 -5.53
N GLN A 91 -24.90 11.09 -5.39
CA GLN A 91 -23.77 10.26 -5.01
C GLN A 91 -22.64 10.31 -6.05
N LEU A 92 -22.99 10.32 -7.34
CA LEU A 92 -22.00 10.46 -8.41
C LEU A 92 -21.35 11.82 -8.42
N ASP A 93 -22.11 12.89 -8.18
CA ASP A 93 -21.57 14.24 -8.09
C ASP A 93 -20.65 14.41 -6.86
N GLU A 94 -21.07 13.92 -5.70
CA GLU A 94 -20.23 13.91 -4.48
C GLU A 94 -18.93 13.12 -4.70
N TYR A 95 -19.01 11.94 -5.33
CA TYR A 95 -17.84 11.13 -5.64
C TYR A 95 -16.91 11.80 -6.64
N ARG A 96 -17.46 12.39 -7.70
CA ARG A 96 -16.67 13.17 -8.67
C ARG A 96 -15.95 14.35 -8.01
N ASN A 97 -16.65 15.09 -7.15
CA ASN A 97 -16.06 16.22 -6.44
C ASN A 97 -14.93 15.78 -5.52
N SER A 98 -15.11 14.69 -4.76
CA SER A 98 -14.07 14.14 -3.90
C SER A 98 -12.84 13.69 -4.69
N LEU A 99 -13.01 13.10 -5.86
CA LEU A 99 -11.88 12.72 -6.73
C LEU A 99 -11.09 13.93 -7.24
N ILE A 100 -11.80 15.00 -7.63
CA ILE A 100 -11.16 16.23 -8.11
C ILE A 100 -10.40 16.92 -6.97
N THR A 101 -11.02 17.04 -5.79
CA THR A 101 -10.39 17.61 -4.59
C THR A 101 -9.15 16.80 -4.19
N TYR A 102 -9.26 15.49 -4.11
CA TYR A 102 -8.13 14.62 -3.79
C TYR A 102 -6.97 14.72 -4.82
N ALA A 103 -7.30 14.82 -6.11
CA ALA A 103 -6.27 15.02 -7.14
C ALA A 103 -5.54 16.35 -6.96
N TYR A 104 -6.27 17.42 -6.63
CA TYR A 104 -5.68 18.74 -6.36
C TYR A 104 -4.81 18.73 -5.10
N GLU A 105 -5.29 18.16 -3.99
CA GLU A 105 -4.52 18.02 -2.75
C GLU A 105 -3.24 17.19 -2.96
N THR A 106 -3.34 16.10 -3.72
CA THR A 106 -2.17 15.27 -4.05
C THR A 106 -1.11 16.07 -4.82
N GLU A 107 -1.54 16.84 -5.80
CA GLU A 107 -0.63 17.66 -6.58
C GLU A 107 -0.03 18.82 -5.77
N LEU A 108 -0.82 19.44 -4.89
CA LEU A 108 -0.35 20.46 -3.95
C LEU A 108 0.74 19.90 -3.04
N VAL A 109 0.49 18.74 -2.44
CA VAL A 109 1.45 18.04 -1.57
C VAL A 109 2.73 17.71 -2.35
N ARG A 110 2.61 17.18 -3.55
CA ARG A 110 3.76 16.86 -4.42
C ARG A 110 4.63 18.09 -4.72
N GLN A 111 4.01 19.26 -4.89
CA GLN A 111 4.71 20.48 -5.27
C GLN A 111 5.27 21.27 -4.09
N LYS A 112 4.56 21.29 -2.95
CA LYS A 112 4.83 22.24 -1.86
C LYS A 112 5.25 21.61 -0.54
N LEU A 113 5.12 20.28 -0.38
CA LEU A 113 5.49 19.65 0.88
C LEU A 113 7.01 19.76 1.10
N ASP A 114 7.41 20.40 2.20
CA ASP A 114 8.80 20.37 2.65
C ASP A 114 9.13 18.97 3.23
N THR A 115 10.01 18.27 2.55
CA THR A 115 10.46 16.92 2.93
C THR A 115 11.76 16.92 3.70
N SER A 116 12.38 18.06 3.92
CA SER A 116 13.62 18.18 4.69
C SER A 116 13.32 18.11 6.19
N ILE A 117 13.89 17.11 6.86
CA ILE A 117 13.75 16.89 8.31
C ILE A 117 15.15 16.73 8.90
N ASP A 118 15.50 17.57 9.86
CA ASP A 118 16.79 17.50 10.53
C ASP A 118 16.72 16.71 11.86
N GLU A 119 17.90 16.38 12.40
CA GLU A 119 18.02 15.62 13.65
C GLU A 119 17.42 16.35 14.86
N LYS A 120 17.44 17.69 14.84
CA LYS A 120 16.90 18.47 15.95
C LYS A 120 15.39 18.39 15.98
N GLU A 121 14.77 18.39 14.81
CA GLU A 121 13.32 18.23 14.67
C GLU A 121 12.88 16.82 15.08
N ILE A 122 13.59 15.78 14.65
CA ILE A 122 13.32 14.40 15.08
C ILE A 122 13.42 14.27 16.60
N LEU A 123 14.47 14.81 17.19
CA LEU A 123 14.67 14.76 18.64
C LEU A 123 13.61 15.56 19.39
N ALA A 124 13.22 16.72 18.88
CA ALA A 124 12.17 17.54 19.46
C ALA A 124 10.81 16.84 19.43
N PHE A 125 10.46 16.25 18.28
CA PHE A 125 9.23 15.48 18.12
C PHE A 125 9.18 14.31 19.10
N TYR A 126 10.25 13.54 19.21
CA TYR A 126 10.34 12.42 20.14
C TYR A 126 10.16 12.84 21.59
N LYS A 127 10.78 13.95 22.02
CA LYS A 127 10.67 14.46 23.39
C LYS A 127 9.30 15.03 23.72
N ASN A 128 8.62 15.63 22.74
CA ASN A 128 7.32 16.27 22.94
C ASN A 128 6.15 15.29 22.91
N HIS A 129 6.36 14.08 22.36
CA HIS A 129 5.30 13.07 22.18
C HIS A 129 5.67 11.69 22.77
N PRO A 130 6.16 11.60 24.02
CA PRO A 130 6.64 10.34 24.59
C PRO A 130 5.56 9.25 24.62
N GLN A 131 4.30 9.62 24.75
CA GLN A 131 3.16 8.71 24.75
C GLN A 131 2.97 7.94 23.42
N ASN A 132 3.55 8.43 22.34
CA ASN A 132 3.48 7.77 21.02
C ASN A 132 4.52 6.65 20.87
N PHE A 133 5.48 6.56 21.80
CA PHE A 133 6.66 5.70 21.68
C PHE A 133 6.74 4.64 22.76
N GLU A 134 5.60 4.20 23.30
CA GLU A 134 5.56 3.04 24.17
C GLU A 134 5.67 1.76 23.36
N LEU A 135 6.63 0.91 23.73
CA LEU A 135 6.85 -0.38 23.08
C LEU A 135 5.66 -1.30 23.27
N LYS A 136 5.14 -1.82 22.18
CA LYS A 136 4.08 -2.83 22.18
C LYS A 136 4.62 -4.26 22.25
N ASP A 137 5.89 -4.42 21.82
CA ASP A 137 6.59 -5.69 21.75
C ASP A 137 8.00 -5.54 22.30
N ASN A 138 8.61 -6.65 22.72
CA ASN A 138 10.00 -6.66 23.17
C ASN A 138 10.94 -6.45 21.99
N ILE A 139 11.93 -5.59 22.14
CA ILE A 139 12.95 -5.33 21.13
C ILE A 139 14.34 -5.74 21.66
N ILE A 140 15.21 -6.12 20.74
CA ILE A 140 16.55 -6.61 21.04
C ILE A 140 17.59 -6.00 20.10
N LYS A 141 18.81 -5.86 20.59
CA LYS A 141 20.01 -5.76 19.79
C LYS A 141 20.70 -7.10 19.83
N VAL A 142 20.93 -7.73 18.69
CA VAL A 142 21.34 -9.12 18.63
C VAL A 142 22.27 -9.37 17.45
N ILE A 143 23.20 -10.29 17.64
CA ILE A 143 23.82 -11.02 16.53
C ILE A 143 23.40 -12.48 16.60
N TYR A 144 23.15 -13.09 15.45
CA TYR A 144 22.87 -14.51 15.39
C TYR A 144 23.47 -15.18 14.15
N LEU A 145 23.77 -16.46 14.30
CA LEU A 145 24.29 -17.32 13.26
C LEU A 145 23.53 -18.64 13.24
N LYS A 146 23.25 -19.12 12.04
CA LYS A 146 22.71 -20.44 11.76
C LYS A 146 23.75 -21.21 10.93
N LEU A 147 24.32 -22.27 11.48
CA LEU A 147 25.42 -23.01 10.89
C LEU A 147 25.07 -24.49 10.75
N ASN A 148 25.71 -25.18 9.83
CA ASN A 148 25.69 -26.64 9.81
C ASN A 148 26.63 -27.16 10.95
N LYS A 149 26.21 -28.22 11.66
CA LYS A 149 27.05 -28.88 12.70
C LYS A 149 28.38 -29.39 12.18
N LYS A 150 28.49 -29.64 10.86
CA LYS A 150 29.73 -30.09 10.22
C LYS A 150 30.62 -28.95 9.73
N SER A 151 30.23 -27.70 9.97
CA SER A 151 31.04 -26.53 9.59
C SER A 151 32.40 -26.56 10.32
N PRO A 152 33.50 -26.13 9.67
CA PRO A 152 34.82 -26.17 10.27
C PRO A 152 34.96 -25.12 11.39
N LYS A 153 35.89 -25.32 12.33
CA LYS A 153 36.30 -24.32 13.33
C LYS A 153 35.18 -23.84 14.28
N LEU A 154 34.15 -24.63 14.52
CA LEU A 154 32.98 -24.24 15.34
C LEU A 154 33.43 -23.74 16.76
N ASP A 155 34.45 -24.33 17.38
CA ASP A 155 34.93 -23.88 18.69
C ASP A 155 35.45 -22.44 18.66
N LYS A 156 36.08 -22.01 17.57
CA LYS A 156 36.52 -20.62 17.39
C LYS A 156 35.32 -19.70 17.17
N VAL A 157 34.35 -20.11 16.37
CA VAL A 157 33.13 -19.36 16.14
C VAL A 157 32.34 -19.16 17.43
N LYS A 158 32.27 -20.17 18.30
CA LYS A 158 31.66 -20.10 19.63
C LYS A 158 32.42 -19.14 20.59
N GLN A 159 33.64 -18.78 20.30
CA GLN A 159 34.38 -17.73 21.01
C GLN A 159 34.07 -16.35 20.37
N TRP A 160 34.19 -16.26 19.06
CA TRP A 160 34.02 -14.99 18.33
C TRP A 160 32.63 -14.37 18.49
N TYR A 161 31.56 -15.17 18.44
CA TYR A 161 30.19 -14.61 18.54
C TYR A 161 29.87 -14.00 19.91
N LYS A 162 30.67 -14.33 20.95
CA LYS A 162 30.57 -13.76 22.29
C LYS A 162 31.47 -12.55 22.48
N SER A 163 32.45 -12.38 21.59
CA SER A 163 33.50 -11.37 21.71
C SER A 163 32.99 -9.99 21.25
N HIS A 164 33.49 -8.95 21.93
CA HIS A 164 33.30 -7.56 21.53
C HIS A 164 34.51 -6.96 20.81
N GLU A 165 35.59 -7.77 20.64
CA GLU A 165 36.80 -7.33 19.98
C GLU A 165 36.57 -7.19 18.46
N LYS A 166 37.06 -6.09 17.90
CA LYS A 166 36.92 -5.78 16.47
C LYS A 166 37.52 -6.91 15.59
N LYS A 167 38.68 -7.45 15.98
CA LYS A 167 39.32 -8.55 15.25
C LYS A 167 38.45 -9.81 15.18
N ASP A 168 37.83 -10.17 16.29
CA ASP A 168 36.95 -11.35 16.35
C ASP A 168 35.68 -11.15 15.53
N ARG A 169 35.19 -9.93 15.47
CA ARG A 169 34.03 -9.56 14.62
C ARG A 169 34.37 -9.66 13.14
N GLU A 170 35.53 -9.18 12.72
CA GLU A 170 36.00 -9.30 11.34
C GLU A 170 36.14 -10.78 10.94
N LEU A 171 36.77 -11.60 11.82
CA LEU A 171 36.88 -13.05 11.60
C LEU A 171 35.53 -13.77 11.57
N LEU A 172 34.57 -13.35 12.40
CA LEU A 172 33.22 -13.89 12.42
C LEU A 172 32.46 -13.57 11.13
N GLU A 173 32.57 -12.33 10.65
CA GLU A 173 31.95 -11.88 9.42
C GLU A 173 32.50 -12.66 8.21
N GLU A 174 33.83 -12.76 8.09
CA GLU A 174 34.48 -13.54 7.04
C GLU A 174 34.04 -15.02 7.09
N TYR A 175 33.94 -15.58 8.28
CA TYR A 175 33.49 -16.96 8.47
C TYR A 175 32.04 -17.13 8.05
N CYS A 176 31.15 -16.19 8.43
CA CYS A 176 29.74 -16.24 8.08
C CYS A 176 29.48 -16.20 6.56
N HIS A 177 30.23 -15.35 5.84
CA HIS A 177 30.13 -15.31 4.37
C HIS A 177 30.46 -16.65 3.70
N GLN A 178 31.30 -17.48 4.31
CA GLN A 178 31.74 -18.76 3.72
C GLN A 178 30.87 -19.95 4.16
N TYR A 179 30.40 -19.96 5.41
CA TYR A 179 29.86 -21.17 6.04
C TYR A 179 28.46 -21.02 6.67
N ALA A 180 27.95 -19.80 6.86
CA ALA A 180 26.66 -19.62 7.48
C ALA A 180 25.51 -19.91 6.51
N LEU A 181 24.48 -20.58 7.02
CA LEU A 181 23.21 -20.78 6.31
C LEU A 181 22.34 -19.52 6.37
N ASN A 182 22.39 -18.83 7.51
CA ASN A 182 21.80 -17.52 7.76
C ASN A 182 22.54 -16.84 8.89
N TYR A 183 22.65 -15.51 8.85
CA TYR A 183 23.30 -14.76 9.93
C TYR A 183 22.84 -13.29 9.92
N TYR A 184 22.97 -12.66 11.09
CA TYR A 184 22.79 -11.23 11.29
C TYR A 184 23.86 -10.72 12.27
N LEU A 185 24.66 -9.75 11.86
CA LEU A 185 25.82 -9.26 12.64
C LEU A 185 25.74 -7.76 12.98
N ASP A 186 24.65 -7.07 12.63
CA ASP A 186 24.45 -5.67 13.02
C ASP A 186 23.88 -5.59 14.45
N ASP A 187 24.75 -5.34 15.41
CA ASP A 187 24.41 -5.20 16.83
C ASP A 187 23.97 -3.79 17.24
N ASN A 188 23.91 -2.85 16.31
CA ASN A 188 23.49 -1.48 16.58
C ASN A 188 22.01 -1.26 16.31
N THR A 189 21.43 -2.05 15.42
CA THR A 189 20.02 -1.94 15.04
C THR A 189 19.13 -2.73 15.99
N TRP A 190 18.03 -2.12 16.41
CA TRP A 190 16.98 -2.79 17.17
C TRP A 190 16.09 -3.63 16.25
N LEU A 191 15.81 -4.86 16.67
CA LEU A 191 14.89 -5.79 16.03
C LEU A 191 13.78 -6.18 17.00
N LEU A 192 12.63 -6.58 16.48
CA LEU A 192 11.62 -7.25 17.31
C LEU A 192 12.12 -8.62 17.76
N PHE A 193 11.93 -8.94 19.04
CA PHE A 193 12.31 -10.27 19.54
C PHE A 193 11.56 -11.37 18.80
N ASP A 194 10.32 -11.13 18.40
CA ASP A 194 9.50 -12.08 17.65
C ASP A 194 10.06 -12.36 16.24
N ASP A 195 10.80 -11.45 15.65
CA ASP A 195 11.48 -11.71 14.38
C ASP A 195 12.65 -12.68 14.57
N LEU A 196 13.41 -12.56 15.66
CA LEU A 196 14.43 -13.56 16.00
C LEU A 196 13.80 -14.95 16.22
N LEU A 197 12.64 -15.05 16.86
CA LEU A 197 11.97 -16.33 17.12
C LEU A 197 11.51 -17.05 15.84
N LYS A 198 11.35 -16.35 14.73
CA LYS A 198 11.04 -16.96 13.41
C LYS A 198 12.27 -17.63 12.79
N GLU A 199 13.47 -17.10 13.09
CA GLU A 199 14.72 -17.59 12.54
C GLU A 199 15.40 -18.63 13.44
N ILE A 200 15.27 -18.51 14.73
CA ILE A 200 15.96 -19.29 15.76
C ILE A 200 14.93 -20.05 16.60
N PRO A 201 15.05 -21.38 16.77
CA PRO A 201 14.07 -22.21 17.47
C PRO A 201 14.14 -22.08 19.00
N ILE A 202 14.11 -20.84 19.50
CA ILE A 202 14.02 -20.55 20.93
C ILE A 202 12.61 -20.90 21.41
N LYS A 203 12.54 -21.71 22.49
CA LYS A 203 11.27 -22.05 23.14
C LYS A 203 11.20 -21.33 24.48
N THR A 204 10.27 -20.43 24.61
CA THR A 204 10.01 -19.73 25.89
C THR A 204 8.51 -19.46 26.04
N TYR A 205 7.99 -19.54 27.26
CA TYR A 205 6.65 -19.15 27.63
C TYR A 205 6.60 -17.70 28.14
N ASP A 206 7.72 -17.22 28.69
CA ASP A 206 7.89 -15.86 29.19
C ASP A 206 9.08 -15.21 28.47
N LYS A 207 8.78 -14.33 27.54
CA LYS A 207 9.77 -13.64 26.70
C LYS A 207 10.59 -12.63 27.50
N GLU A 208 9.99 -11.99 28.49
CA GLU A 208 10.63 -10.96 29.30
C GLU A 208 11.65 -11.62 30.22
N GLN A 209 11.23 -12.61 30.98
CA GLN A 209 12.14 -13.39 31.84
C GLN A 209 13.25 -14.07 31.04
N PHE A 210 12.95 -14.52 29.82
CA PHE A 210 13.96 -15.10 28.94
C PHE A 210 15.04 -14.08 28.56
N LEU A 211 14.64 -12.87 28.17
CA LEU A 211 15.57 -11.79 27.81
C LEU A 211 16.41 -11.29 28.99
N GLU A 212 15.85 -11.28 30.19
CA GLU A 212 16.58 -10.91 31.40
C GLU A 212 17.69 -11.90 31.74
N ASN A 213 17.47 -13.20 31.51
CA ASN A 213 18.35 -14.26 31.98
C ASN A 213 19.29 -14.84 30.93
N ASN A 214 19.08 -14.54 29.64
CA ASN A 214 19.82 -15.15 28.55
C ASN A 214 20.52 -14.12 27.67
N ARG A 215 21.86 -14.16 27.62
CA ARG A 215 22.66 -13.30 26.74
C ARG A 215 23.27 -14.07 25.58
N ASN A 216 23.91 -15.20 25.90
CA ASN A 216 24.56 -16.06 24.92
C ASN A 216 23.79 -17.37 24.86
N ILE A 217 23.21 -17.67 23.71
CA ILE A 217 22.33 -18.81 23.52
C ILE A 217 22.94 -19.70 22.45
N GLU A 218 23.06 -20.99 22.79
CA GLU A 218 23.48 -22.04 21.87
C GLU A 218 22.38 -23.09 21.80
N ILE A 219 21.80 -23.28 20.63
CA ILE A 219 20.75 -24.29 20.36
C ILE A 219 21.28 -25.20 19.26
N GLU A 220 20.97 -26.47 19.38
CA GLU A 220 21.31 -27.46 18.37
C GLU A 220 20.07 -28.29 18.02
N ASP A 221 19.88 -28.54 16.73
CA ASP A 221 18.93 -29.53 16.24
C ASP A 221 19.67 -30.72 15.61
N SER A 222 19.00 -31.51 14.77
CA SER A 222 19.62 -32.70 14.13
C SER A 222 20.79 -32.36 13.21
N SER A 223 20.81 -31.21 12.55
CA SER A 223 21.76 -30.85 11.49
C SER A 223 22.42 -29.46 11.66
N GLN A 224 21.83 -28.61 12.49
CA GLN A 224 22.20 -27.21 12.60
C GLN A 224 22.57 -26.83 14.03
N ILE A 225 23.37 -25.78 14.13
CA ILE A 225 23.69 -25.09 15.38
C ILE A 225 23.31 -23.62 15.20
N TYR A 226 22.68 -23.07 16.22
CA TYR A 226 22.24 -21.70 16.31
C TYR A 226 23.00 -21.02 17.45
N LEU A 227 23.69 -19.95 17.13
CA LEU A 227 24.44 -19.14 18.08
C LEU A 227 23.81 -17.75 18.12
N VAL A 228 23.40 -17.30 19.28
CA VAL A 228 22.76 -15.99 19.47
C VAL A 228 23.42 -15.25 20.59
N ASN A 229 23.78 -13.98 20.38
CA ASN A 229 24.29 -13.08 21.41
C ASN A 229 23.36 -11.84 21.46
N ILE A 230 22.61 -11.72 22.55
CA ILE A 230 21.74 -10.59 22.83
C ILE A 230 22.56 -9.48 23.48
N GLN A 231 22.88 -8.43 22.73
CA GLN A 231 23.67 -7.29 23.17
C GLN A 231 22.87 -6.33 24.05
N GLY A 232 21.58 -6.19 23.79
CA GLY A 232 20.67 -5.37 24.56
C GLY A 232 19.23 -5.76 24.33
N PHE A 233 18.37 -5.39 25.24
CA PHE A 233 16.93 -5.58 25.08
C PHE A 233 16.16 -4.48 25.80
N MET A 234 14.92 -4.26 25.35
CA MET A 234 13.91 -3.47 26.05
C MET A 234 12.60 -4.24 26.00
N ILE A 235 11.89 -4.24 27.12
CA ILE A 235 10.61 -4.95 27.25
C ILE A 235 9.45 -4.04 26.81
N LYS A 236 8.33 -4.65 26.46
CA LYS A 236 7.08 -3.95 26.15
C LYS A 236 6.70 -3.01 27.30
N ASN A 237 5.89 -1.99 27.02
CA ASN A 237 5.47 -0.92 27.91
C ASN A 237 6.59 0.01 28.40
N SER A 238 7.82 -0.19 27.96
CA SER A 238 8.89 0.79 28.12
C SER A 238 8.92 1.81 26.99
N ILE A 239 9.57 2.96 27.18
CA ILE A 239 9.71 3.96 26.12
C ILE A 239 10.69 3.44 25.06
N SER A 240 10.23 3.35 23.83
CA SER A 240 11.01 2.93 22.67
C SER A 240 12.18 3.87 22.42
N PRO A 241 13.39 3.38 22.12
CA PRO A 241 14.53 4.25 21.85
C PRO A 241 14.37 5.01 20.52
N LEU A 242 14.84 6.26 20.50
CA LEU A 242 14.78 7.12 19.33
C LEU A 242 15.33 6.44 18.05
N SER A 243 16.39 5.66 18.17
CA SER A 243 17.01 4.94 17.05
C SER A 243 16.08 3.89 16.42
N PHE A 244 15.20 3.29 17.21
CA PHE A 244 14.18 2.36 16.72
C PHE A 244 13.03 3.10 16.04
N GLU A 245 12.57 4.22 16.64
CA GLU A 245 11.44 5.00 16.19
C GLU A 245 11.77 6.00 15.06
N ARG A 246 13.03 6.21 14.74
CA ARG A 246 13.49 7.27 13.83
C ARG A 246 12.70 7.33 12.51
N LYS A 247 12.50 6.19 11.86
CA LYS A 247 11.73 6.14 10.59
C LYS A 247 10.26 6.46 10.80
N ASN A 248 9.70 5.99 11.90
CA ASN A 248 8.32 6.24 12.29
C ASN A 248 8.10 7.73 12.60
N ILE A 249 9.02 8.36 13.33
CA ILE A 249 8.99 9.80 13.64
C ILE A 249 9.03 10.63 12.35
N ILE A 250 9.92 10.32 11.43
CA ILE A 250 9.99 10.99 10.12
C ILE A 250 8.64 10.90 9.40
N THR A 251 8.03 9.73 9.40
CA THR A 251 6.70 9.53 8.78
C THR A 251 5.62 10.35 9.47
N MET A 252 5.65 10.41 10.81
CA MET A 252 4.68 11.21 11.59
C MET A 252 4.83 12.71 11.30
N ILE A 253 6.05 13.25 11.30
CA ILE A 253 6.32 14.64 10.96
C ILE A 253 5.85 14.96 9.53
N MET A 254 6.15 14.09 8.57
CA MET A 254 5.71 14.26 7.18
C MET A 254 4.19 14.28 7.06
N ASN A 255 3.50 13.39 7.78
CA ASN A 255 2.04 13.36 7.80
C ASN A 255 1.45 14.62 8.44
N GLU A 256 2.03 15.10 9.54
CA GLU A 256 1.60 16.34 10.20
C GLU A 256 1.76 17.54 9.25
N ARG A 257 2.92 17.68 8.60
CA ARG A 257 3.15 18.73 7.59
C ARG A 257 2.18 18.64 6.42
N LYS A 258 1.89 17.43 5.95
CA LYS A 258 0.93 17.20 4.87
C LYS A 258 -0.48 17.67 5.28
N LEU A 259 -0.96 17.25 6.44
CA LEU A 259 -2.28 17.64 6.93
C LEU A 259 -2.38 19.14 7.13
N LYS A 260 -1.35 19.76 7.70
CA LYS A 260 -1.29 21.21 7.89
C LYS A 260 -1.32 21.96 6.54
N LEU A 261 -0.57 21.50 5.54
CA LEU A 261 -0.56 22.10 4.20
C LEU A 261 -1.94 22.05 3.53
N ILE A 262 -2.65 20.94 3.69
CA ILE A 262 -4.01 20.79 3.15
C ILE A 262 -4.98 21.71 3.89
N ASP A 263 -4.96 21.74 5.22
CA ASP A 263 -5.81 22.59 6.05
C ASP A 263 -5.59 24.08 5.74
N GLU A 264 -4.35 24.53 5.60
CA GLU A 264 -4.01 25.89 5.20
C GLU A 264 -4.57 26.24 3.82
N MET A 265 -4.50 25.32 2.86
CA MET A 265 -5.07 25.49 1.52
C MET A 265 -6.58 25.61 1.55
N GLU A 266 -7.26 24.70 2.27
CA GLU A 266 -8.73 24.72 2.42
C GLU A 266 -9.19 26.02 3.09
N HIS A 267 -8.49 26.43 4.16
CA HIS A 267 -8.79 27.67 4.86
C HIS A 267 -8.62 28.87 3.93
N GLN A 268 -7.52 28.94 3.16
CA GLN A 268 -7.27 30.02 2.22
C GLN A 268 -8.34 30.07 1.12
N ALA A 269 -8.69 28.93 0.52
CA ALA A 269 -9.73 28.85 -0.50
C ALA A 269 -11.09 29.37 0.02
N TYR A 270 -11.45 28.99 1.26
CA TYR A 270 -12.66 29.48 1.91
C TYR A 270 -12.64 31.00 2.15
N GLN A 271 -11.53 31.56 2.63
CA GLN A 271 -11.39 33.00 2.86
C GLN A 271 -11.46 33.78 1.55
N ASP A 272 -10.81 33.28 0.50
CA ASP A 272 -10.83 33.92 -0.82
C ASP A 272 -12.23 33.94 -1.41
N ALA A 273 -12.98 32.84 -1.33
CA ALA A 273 -14.37 32.78 -1.79
C ALA A 273 -15.28 33.77 -1.06
N LYS A 274 -15.10 33.93 0.26
CA LYS A 274 -15.84 34.95 1.04
C LYS A 274 -15.48 36.37 0.66
N LYS A 275 -14.20 36.67 0.54
CA LYS A 275 -13.69 38.01 0.22
C LYS A 275 -14.14 38.44 -1.17
N ASN A 276 -14.17 37.54 -2.12
CA ASN A 276 -14.59 37.83 -3.49
C ASN A 276 -16.13 37.89 -3.66
N GLY A 277 -16.90 37.49 -2.64
CA GLY A 277 -18.36 37.41 -2.72
C GLY A 277 -18.89 36.18 -3.46
N ASP A 278 -18.02 35.20 -3.70
CA ASP A 278 -18.37 33.94 -4.37
C ASP A 278 -19.09 32.94 -3.41
N ALA A 279 -18.98 33.18 -2.08
CA ALA A 279 -19.66 32.42 -1.04
C ALA A 279 -20.57 33.30 -0.22
N VAL A 280 -21.88 32.97 -0.23
CA VAL A 280 -22.94 33.71 0.50
C VAL A 280 -23.73 32.72 1.34
N VAL A 281 -24.00 33.08 2.59
CA VAL A 281 -24.94 32.35 3.49
C VAL A 281 -26.25 33.13 3.53
N TYR A 282 -27.37 32.46 3.20
CA TYR A 282 -28.72 33.04 3.20
C TYR A 282 -29.47 32.75 4.50
#